data_f48ccfb4d817fe856a92d9b15da24338
#
_entry.id   f48ccfb4d817fe856a92d9b15da24338
#
_cell.length_a   1.000
_cell.length_b   1.000
_cell.length_c   1.000
_cell.angle_alpha   90.00
_cell.angle_beta   90.00
_cell.angle_gamma   90.00
#
_symmetry.space_group_name_H-M   'P 1'
#
loop_
_entity.id
_entity.type
_entity.pdbx_description
1 polymer ?
#
loop_
_entity_poly.entity_id
_entity_poly.type
_entity_poly.pdbx_seq_one_letter_code
_entity_poly.pdbx_strand_id
1 'polypeptide(L)'
;MEEWITEELLEKAAQVAEKGICDRCLGRMFGKISTGMTNDIRGAKIRDALRENGREGNVQSPCPLCDDVFDLMGRFADAVAESINSVESDNFLVGSRVDPSSLKKEKEIIEEFELKDCESIKTELNREIGKLALPMIHRPVEFKAPQVVACIDTRFAEVSLDISPVFIYGRYNKLSREIPQTVWPCRVCHGKGCPRCNGTGKMYQTSVQEEIGNIALEMSGGKEHFFHGMGREDIDALCLGEGRPFVLELSEPRIRDIDLDELEARANRSELAQYHYLRFVPREEVQRVKMATPTKTYRVKVKAESKVNKEAVINSASSFKNICLDQRTPQRVEHRRADLVRNRTILWVKADNIGDDTFELTLETESGTYVKEFVSGDEGRTQPNFSDALGIQCKVEELDVIAINDQ
;
A
#
# COMPACT_ATOMS: atom_id res chain seq x y z
N MET A 1 53.21 18.20 4.37
CA MET A 1 52.19 17.54 3.50
C MET A 1 51.68 16.30 4.22
N GLU A 2 50.38 16.06 4.29
CA GLU A 2 49.80 14.88 4.95
C GLU A 2 50.09 13.61 4.13
N GLU A 3 50.30 12.46 4.75
CA GLU A 3 50.68 11.20 4.07
C GLU A 3 49.70 10.75 2.97
N TRP A 4 48.43 11.11 3.09
CA TRP A 4 47.41 10.75 2.14
C TRP A 4 47.34 11.68 0.89
N ILE A 5 48.01 12.82 0.93
CA ILE A 5 48.10 13.78 -0.20
C ILE A 5 49.31 13.40 -1.05
N THR A 6 49.09 12.53 -2.03
CA THR A 6 50.11 12.11 -3.00
C THR A 6 50.27 13.12 -4.16
N GLU A 7 51.39 13.07 -4.89
CA GLU A 7 51.59 13.90 -6.05
C GLU A 7 50.53 13.66 -7.14
N GLU A 8 50.13 12.39 -7.35
CA GLU A 8 49.05 12.02 -8.27
C GLU A 8 47.72 12.67 -7.86
N LEU A 9 47.38 12.68 -6.56
CA LEU A 9 46.21 13.35 -6.04
C LEU A 9 46.29 14.86 -6.28
N LEU A 10 47.45 15.48 -6.03
CA LEU A 10 47.65 16.93 -6.23
C LEU A 10 47.52 17.33 -7.68
N GLU A 11 48.00 16.54 -8.62
CA GLU A 11 47.83 16.79 -10.05
C GLU A 11 46.38 16.83 -10.46
N LYS A 12 45.60 15.81 -10.06
CA LYS A 12 44.16 15.76 -10.32
C LYS A 12 43.42 16.87 -9.59
N ALA A 13 43.74 17.10 -8.32
CA ALA A 13 43.11 18.15 -7.51
C ALA A 13 43.36 19.56 -8.07
N ALA A 14 44.54 19.85 -8.65
CA ALA A 14 44.79 21.09 -9.30
C ALA A 14 43.86 21.34 -10.49
N GLN A 15 43.69 20.32 -11.35
CA GLN A 15 42.78 20.40 -12.50
C GLN A 15 41.31 20.59 -12.07
N VAL A 16 40.88 19.87 -11.04
CA VAL A 16 39.53 20.00 -10.46
C VAL A 16 39.34 21.40 -9.84
N ALA A 17 40.34 21.93 -9.14
CA ALA A 17 40.32 23.26 -8.52
C ALA A 17 40.18 24.39 -9.53
N GLU A 18 40.70 24.25 -10.78
CA GLU A 18 40.54 25.21 -11.88
C GLU A 18 39.06 25.41 -12.29
N LYS A 19 38.16 24.47 -11.96
CA LYS A 19 36.70 24.65 -12.15
C LYS A 19 36.09 25.69 -11.21
N GLY A 20 36.84 26.26 -10.29
CA GLY A 20 36.40 27.33 -9.39
C GLY A 20 35.51 26.86 -8.24
N ILE A 21 35.46 25.56 -7.96
CA ILE A 21 34.59 24.95 -6.95
C ILE A 21 35.08 25.26 -5.52
N CYS A 22 34.14 25.26 -4.53
CA CYS A 22 34.44 25.50 -3.13
C CYS A 22 35.24 24.34 -2.50
N ASP A 23 35.82 24.57 -1.30
CA ASP A 23 36.62 23.56 -0.60
C ASP A 23 35.83 22.28 -0.32
N ARG A 24 34.56 22.38 0.08
CA ARG A 24 33.71 21.21 0.31
C ARG A 24 33.53 20.39 -0.96
N CYS A 25 33.28 21.02 -2.09
CA CYS A 25 33.20 20.35 -3.38
C CYS A 25 34.52 19.74 -3.82
N LEU A 26 35.63 20.43 -3.63
CA LEU A 26 36.96 19.87 -3.88
C LEU A 26 37.23 18.65 -2.99
N GLY A 27 36.97 18.77 -1.69
CA GLY A 27 37.20 17.67 -0.72
C GLY A 27 36.37 16.42 -1.01
N ARG A 28 35.08 16.56 -1.42
CA ARG A 28 34.25 15.40 -1.72
C ARG A 28 34.60 14.68 -3.03
N MET A 29 35.30 15.33 -3.96
CA MET A 29 35.85 14.64 -5.14
C MET A 29 36.93 13.62 -4.75
N PHE A 30 37.51 13.75 -3.55
CA PHE A 30 38.44 12.81 -2.93
C PHE A 30 37.88 12.23 -1.62
N GLY A 31 36.56 12.19 -1.47
CA GLY A 31 35.85 11.94 -0.21
C GLY A 31 36.09 10.57 0.42
N LYS A 32 36.50 9.59 -0.40
CA LYS A 32 36.82 8.23 0.07
C LYS A 32 38.30 8.03 0.39
N ILE A 33 39.15 9.00 0.06
CA ILE A 33 40.57 8.99 0.42
C ILE A 33 40.71 9.56 1.81
N SER A 34 41.29 8.81 2.72
CA SER A 34 41.41 9.13 4.16
C SER A 34 40.06 9.29 4.88
N THR A 35 39.97 8.81 6.09
CA THR A 35 38.77 8.83 6.93
C THR A 35 38.91 9.79 8.10
N GLY A 36 37.82 10.09 8.81
CA GLY A 36 37.88 10.85 10.07
C GLY A 36 37.85 12.38 9.90
N MET A 37 37.61 12.90 8.68
CA MET A 37 37.45 14.34 8.44
C MET A 37 36.25 14.64 7.54
N THR A 38 35.73 15.83 7.65
CA THR A 38 34.66 16.35 6.77
C THR A 38 35.22 16.80 5.42
N ASN A 39 34.36 16.91 4.39
CA ASN A 39 34.84 17.25 3.07
C ASN A 39 35.32 18.69 2.95
N ASP A 40 34.77 19.63 3.71
CA ASP A 40 35.27 21.00 3.81
C ASP A 40 36.72 21.04 4.36
N ILE A 41 36.99 20.32 5.45
CA ILE A 41 38.35 20.20 6.01
C ILE A 41 39.27 19.51 5.01
N ARG A 42 38.82 18.43 4.35
CA ARG A 42 39.62 17.73 3.33
C ARG A 42 39.98 18.66 2.17
N GLY A 43 39.00 19.39 1.66
CA GLY A 43 39.21 20.32 0.56
C GLY A 43 40.14 21.47 0.94
N ALA A 44 39.99 22.06 2.12
CA ALA A 44 40.89 23.07 2.64
C ALA A 44 42.36 22.57 2.69
N LYS A 45 42.60 21.36 3.26
CA LYS A 45 43.93 20.75 3.28
C LYS A 45 44.49 20.49 1.89
N ILE A 46 43.68 20.03 0.93
CA ILE A 46 44.09 19.84 -0.46
C ILE A 46 44.48 21.19 -1.04
N ARG A 47 43.67 22.23 -0.81
CA ARG A 47 43.95 23.57 -1.34
C ARG A 47 45.20 24.20 -0.74
N ASP A 48 45.46 23.99 0.57
CA ASP A 48 46.70 24.46 1.18
C ASP A 48 47.92 23.76 0.57
N ALA A 49 47.85 22.45 0.32
CA ALA A 49 48.93 21.72 -0.34
C ALA A 49 49.14 22.19 -1.80
N LEU A 50 48.01 22.51 -2.53
CA LEU A 50 48.15 23.11 -3.87
C LEU A 50 48.80 24.46 -3.82
N ARG A 51 48.50 25.32 -2.84
CA ARG A 51 49.13 26.63 -2.64
C ARG A 51 50.64 26.53 -2.38
N GLU A 52 51.03 25.60 -1.50
CA GLU A 52 52.45 25.34 -1.25
C GLU A 52 53.22 24.93 -2.52
N ASN A 53 52.56 24.30 -3.47
CA ASN A 53 53.13 23.90 -4.77
C ASN A 53 52.88 24.90 -5.90
N GLY A 54 52.38 26.12 -5.61
CA GLY A 54 52.12 27.16 -6.61
C GLY A 54 51.03 26.83 -7.61
N ARG A 55 50.09 25.93 -7.25
CA ARG A 55 49.00 25.42 -8.13
C ARG A 55 47.59 25.85 -7.66
N GLU A 56 47.50 26.95 -6.92
CA GLU A 56 46.20 27.39 -6.34
C GLU A 56 45.20 27.81 -7.43
N GLY A 57 44.02 27.18 -7.42
CA GLY A 57 42.88 27.59 -8.24
C GLY A 57 42.00 28.63 -7.53
N ASN A 58 41.32 29.51 -8.27
CA ASN A 58 40.36 30.47 -7.72
C ASN A 58 39.06 29.76 -7.26
N VAL A 59 38.52 30.18 -6.10
CA VAL A 59 37.19 29.80 -5.66
C VAL A 59 36.17 30.82 -6.15
N GLN A 60 35.10 30.35 -6.79
CA GLN A 60 33.99 31.20 -7.21
C GLN A 60 32.88 31.15 -6.17
N SER A 61 32.13 32.23 -6.01
CA SER A 61 30.91 32.31 -5.23
C SER A 61 29.82 32.99 -6.06
N PRO A 62 28.64 32.35 -6.27
CA PRO A 62 28.33 31.01 -5.79
C PRO A 62 29.20 29.94 -6.43
N CYS A 63 29.40 28.83 -5.72
CA CYS A 63 30.17 27.68 -6.19
C CYS A 63 29.54 27.10 -7.46
N PRO A 64 30.30 26.98 -8.58
CA PRO A 64 29.76 26.52 -9.85
C PRO A 64 29.14 25.12 -9.80
N LEU A 65 29.54 24.28 -8.82
CA LEU A 65 29.08 22.92 -8.70
C LEU A 65 27.87 22.76 -7.75
N CYS A 66 27.93 23.30 -6.53
CA CYS A 66 26.91 23.09 -5.52
C CYS A 66 25.97 24.28 -5.32
N ASP A 67 26.23 25.42 -5.96
CA ASP A 67 25.46 26.66 -5.81
C ASP A 67 25.27 27.03 -4.33
N ASP A 68 26.32 26.84 -3.53
CA ASP A 68 26.42 27.11 -2.08
C ASP A 68 25.33 26.43 -1.23
N VAL A 69 24.73 25.32 -1.72
CA VAL A 69 23.63 24.58 -1.03
C VAL A 69 24.03 24.13 0.38
N PHE A 70 25.32 23.92 0.62
CA PHE A 70 25.80 23.49 1.93
C PHE A 70 25.73 24.59 3.00
N ASP A 71 25.64 25.86 2.63
CA ASP A 71 25.46 26.95 3.57
C ASP A 71 24.05 26.92 4.20
N LEU A 72 23.12 26.20 3.55
CA LEU A 72 21.75 26.03 4.01
C LEU A 72 21.55 24.83 4.94
N MET A 73 22.60 24.04 5.23
CA MET A 73 22.47 22.79 6.00
C MET A 73 21.81 22.95 7.36
N GLY A 74 22.12 24.05 8.10
CA GLY A 74 21.49 24.34 9.39
C GLY A 74 19.98 24.55 9.24
N ARG A 75 19.57 25.37 8.27
CA ARG A 75 18.15 25.62 7.97
C ARG A 75 17.42 24.33 7.54
N PHE A 76 18.07 23.50 6.74
CA PHE A 76 17.49 22.19 6.36
C PHE A 76 17.38 21.26 7.55
N ALA A 77 18.35 21.23 8.46
CA ALA A 77 18.30 20.40 9.65
C ALA A 77 17.14 20.83 10.60
N ASP A 78 16.94 22.13 10.79
CA ASP A 78 15.82 22.65 11.56
C ASP A 78 14.47 22.27 10.92
N ALA A 79 14.31 22.48 9.62
CA ALA A 79 13.09 22.14 8.89
C ALA A 79 12.81 20.63 8.86
N VAL A 80 13.86 19.80 8.74
CA VAL A 80 13.76 18.34 8.83
C VAL A 80 13.29 17.92 10.22
N ALA A 81 13.88 18.48 11.28
CA ALA A 81 13.50 18.16 12.66
C ALA A 81 12.06 18.59 12.97
N GLU A 82 11.66 19.78 12.57
CA GLU A 82 10.29 20.27 12.72
C GLU A 82 9.29 19.37 11.99
N SER A 83 9.59 19.03 10.72
CA SER A 83 8.72 18.18 9.91
C SER A 83 8.57 16.78 10.51
N ILE A 84 9.67 16.11 10.89
CA ILE A 84 9.62 14.77 11.48
C ILE A 84 8.92 14.79 12.84
N ASN A 85 9.15 15.80 13.68
CA ASN A 85 8.49 15.91 14.98
C ASN A 85 7.00 16.25 14.88
N SER A 86 6.49 16.68 13.73
CA SER A 86 5.07 16.90 13.47
C SER A 86 4.25 15.62 13.29
N VAL A 87 4.91 14.46 13.18
CA VAL A 87 4.29 13.15 12.98
C VAL A 87 4.87 12.11 13.94
N GLU A 88 4.06 11.13 14.28
CA GLU A 88 4.48 10.01 15.10
C GLU A 88 5.30 9.01 14.27
N SER A 89 6.47 8.63 14.79
CA SER A 89 7.30 7.56 14.20
C SER A 89 8.33 7.07 15.19
N ASP A 90 8.73 5.79 15.10
CA ASP A 90 9.79 5.21 15.92
C ASP A 90 11.19 5.47 15.35
N ASN A 91 11.25 5.76 14.05
CA ASN A 91 12.50 5.96 13.32
C ASN A 91 12.28 6.87 12.10
N PHE A 92 13.40 7.33 11.52
CA PHE A 92 13.35 8.22 10.37
C PHE A 92 14.56 8.03 9.44
N LEU A 93 14.48 8.67 8.26
CA LEU A 93 15.58 8.84 7.33
C LEU A 93 15.55 10.24 6.72
N VAL A 94 16.74 10.79 6.43
CA VAL A 94 16.89 12.03 5.65
C VAL A 94 17.24 11.67 4.22
N GLY A 95 16.51 12.22 3.27
CA GLY A 95 16.77 12.12 1.85
C GLY A 95 16.84 13.50 1.19
N SER A 96 17.37 13.57 -0.03
CA SER A 96 17.37 14.81 -0.80
C SER A 96 17.08 14.59 -2.29
N ARG A 97 16.45 15.59 -2.91
CA ARG A 97 16.32 15.79 -4.35
C ARG A 97 17.23 16.95 -4.71
N VAL A 98 18.46 16.63 -5.08
CA VAL A 98 19.45 17.62 -5.48
C VAL A 98 19.08 18.16 -6.86
N ASP A 99 19.36 19.45 -7.10
CA ASP A 99 19.15 20.09 -8.40
C ASP A 99 19.81 19.28 -9.52
N PRO A 100 19.07 18.92 -10.59
CA PRO A 100 19.62 18.17 -11.71
C PRO A 100 20.84 18.82 -12.38
N SER A 101 20.93 20.16 -12.36
CA SER A 101 22.09 20.88 -12.93
C SER A 101 23.36 20.61 -12.12
N SER A 102 23.26 20.59 -10.78
CA SER A 102 24.39 20.26 -9.91
C SER A 102 24.83 18.81 -10.08
N LEU A 103 23.87 17.88 -10.18
CA LEU A 103 24.17 16.46 -10.43
C LEU A 103 24.84 16.24 -11.79
N LYS A 104 24.41 16.99 -12.83
CA LYS A 104 25.03 16.93 -14.16
C LYS A 104 26.47 17.42 -14.13
N LYS A 105 26.71 18.60 -13.52
CA LYS A 105 28.06 19.15 -13.36
C LYS A 105 28.97 18.22 -12.53
N GLU A 106 28.47 17.63 -11.47
CA GLU A 106 29.20 16.64 -10.68
C GLU A 106 29.65 15.46 -11.54
N LYS A 107 28.72 14.91 -12.33
CA LYS A 107 29.01 13.80 -13.25
C LYS A 107 30.06 14.19 -14.29
N GLU A 108 29.92 15.35 -14.89
CA GLU A 108 30.89 15.89 -15.90
C GLU A 108 32.29 16.01 -15.31
N ILE A 109 32.46 16.55 -14.10
CA ILE A 109 33.76 16.65 -13.41
C ILE A 109 34.32 15.25 -13.10
N ILE A 110 33.51 14.34 -12.60
CA ILE A 110 33.95 12.98 -12.29
C ILE A 110 34.42 12.24 -13.52
N GLU A 111 33.71 12.36 -14.64
CA GLU A 111 34.07 11.73 -15.92
C GLU A 111 35.29 12.38 -16.58
N GLU A 112 35.36 13.72 -16.58
CA GLU A 112 36.48 14.48 -17.18
C GLU A 112 37.84 14.17 -16.54
N PHE A 113 37.85 14.02 -15.21
CA PHE A 113 39.10 13.76 -14.43
C PHE A 113 39.24 12.31 -13.95
N GLU A 114 38.38 11.40 -14.42
CA GLU A 114 38.40 9.97 -14.07
C GLU A 114 38.50 9.72 -12.56
N LEU A 115 37.68 10.45 -11.76
CA LEU A 115 37.72 10.38 -10.31
C LEU A 115 36.98 9.14 -9.79
N LYS A 116 37.64 8.32 -8.96
CA LYS A 116 37.08 7.06 -8.43
C LYS A 116 36.66 7.15 -6.98
N ASP A 117 37.24 8.07 -6.23
CA ASP A 117 37.13 8.16 -4.78
C ASP A 117 36.17 9.27 -4.31
N CYS A 118 35.18 9.59 -5.14
CA CYS A 118 34.22 10.65 -4.90
C CYS A 118 33.13 10.23 -3.89
N GLU A 119 32.70 11.17 -3.06
CA GLU A 119 31.40 11.15 -2.40
C GLU A 119 30.42 12.03 -3.17
N SER A 120 29.21 11.53 -3.47
CA SER A 120 28.22 12.34 -4.20
C SER A 120 27.67 13.48 -3.32
N ILE A 121 27.28 14.60 -3.96
CA ILE A 121 26.62 15.72 -3.27
C ILE A 121 25.40 15.28 -2.46
N LYS A 122 24.61 14.36 -3.02
CA LYS A 122 23.44 13.79 -2.37
C LYS A 122 23.79 13.02 -1.10
N THR A 123 24.85 12.20 -1.15
CA THR A 123 25.28 11.40 0.00
C THR A 123 25.78 12.32 1.12
N GLU A 124 26.59 13.31 0.79
CA GLU A 124 27.11 14.25 1.79
C GLU A 124 25.99 15.09 2.41
N LEU A 125 25.09 15.66 1.61
CA LEU A 125 23.92 16.42 2.11
C LEU A 125 23.09 15.59 3.09
N ASN A 126 22.69 14.40 2.69
CA ASN A 126 21.87 13.52 3.55
C ASN A 126 22.59 13.19 4.86
N ARG A 127 23.89 12.89 4.79
CA ARG A 127 24.72 12.55 5.94
C ARG A 127 24.91 13.72 6.90
N GLU A 128 25.27 14.88 6.38
CA GLU A 128 25.59 16.04 7.24
C GLU A 128 24.30 16.65 7.83
N ILE A 129 23.23 16.79 7.04
CA ILE A 129 21.94 17.28 7.54
C ILE A 129 21.36 16.27 8.56
N GLY A 130 21.48 14.96 8.28
CA GLY A 130 21.04 13.93 9.23
C GLY A 130 21.77 13.99 10.56
N LYS A 131 23.09 14.26 10.58
CA LYS A 131 23.87 14.47 11.81
C LYS A 131 23.40 15.71 12.58
N LEU A 132 23.11 16.81 11.89
CA LEU A 132 22.64 18.05 12.53
C LEU A 132 21.23 17.90 13.08
N ALA A 133 20.34 17.21 12.37
CA ALA A 133 18.94 17.01 12.77
C ALA A 133 18.76 15.97 13.90
N LEU A 134 19.62 14.95 13.96
CA LEU A 134 19.50 13.83 14.90
C LEU A 134 19.33 14.26 16.38
N PRO A 135 20.11 15.21 16.92
CA PRO A 135 19.93 15.66 18.31
C PRO A 135 18.58 16.32 18.60
N MET A 136 17.89 16.84 17.58
CA MET A 136 16.62 17.53 17.70
C MET A 136 15.41 16.57 17.54
N ILE A 137 15.63 15.41 16.92
CA ILE A 137 14.57 14.44 16.61
C ILE A 137 14.44 13.38 17.72
N HIS A 138 15.53 13.01 18.38
CA HIS A 138 15.59 11.99 19.45
C HIS A 138 15.02 10.61 19.04
N ARG A 139 15.11 10.24 17.76
CA ARG A 139 14.69 8.94 17.20
C ARG A 139 15.84 8.33 16.42
N PRO A 140 15.95 6.99 16.35
CA PRO A 140 17.01 6.32 15.57
C PRO A 140 16.81 6.51 14.06
N VAL A 141 17.93 6.51 13.33
CA VAL A 141 17.93 6.49 11.86
C VAL A 141 17.75 5.05 11.38
N GLU A 142 16.83 4.83 10.43
CA GLU A 142 16.56 3.54 9.79
C GLU A 142 16.75 3.63 8.28
N PHE A 143 17.64 2.80 7.71
CA PHE A 143 18.00 2.86 6.30
C PHE A 143 17.20 1.92 5.40
N LYS A 144 16.64 0.83 5.94
CA LYS A 144 15.97 -0.21 5.15
C LYS A 144 14.48 -0.01 5.05
N ALA A 145 13.83 0.29 6.17
CA ALA A 145 12.39 0.42 6.28
C ALA A 145 12.01 1.61 7.17
N PRO A 146 12.39 2.84 6.81
CA PRO A 146 12.06 4.02 7.61
C PRO A 146 10.55 4.25 7.63
N GLN A 147 10.04 4.59 8.80
CA GLN A 147 8.62 4.97 8.94
C GLN A 147 8.34 6.36 8.36
N VAL A 148 9.33 7.25 8.42
CA VAL A 148 9.25 8.61 7.85
C VAL A 148 10.56 8.95 7.15
N VAL A 149 10.47 9.45 5.93
CA VAL A 149 11.59 10.03 5.19
C VAL A 149 11.36 11.53 5.02
N ALA A 150 12.23 12.36 5.59
CA ALA A 150 12.24 13.79 5.29
C ALA A 150 13.07 14.02 4.02
N CYS A 151 12.41 14.42 2.95
CA CYS A 151 13.03 14.65 1.65
C CYS A 151 13.20 16.15 1.40
N ILE A 152 14.45 16.60 1.32
CA ILE A 152 14.85 17.97 1.04
C ILE A 152 14.88 18.18 -0.48
N ASP A 153 14.12 19.14 -1.02
CA ASP A 153 14.28 19.59 -2.41
C ASP A 153 15.17 20.84 -2.43
N THR A 154 16.40 20.70 -2.94
CA THR A 154 17.38 21.79 -2.90
C THR A 154 17.05 22.94 -3.86
N ARG A 155 16.17 22.74 -4.84
CA ARG A 155 15.76 23.78 -5.80
C ARG A 155 14.83 24.81 -5.18
N PHE A 156 13.98 24.36 -4.24
CA PHE A 156 12.96 25.20 -3.63
C PHE A 156 13.24 25.46 -2.14
N ALA A 157 14.32 24.88 -1.61
CA ALA A 157 14.66 24.89 -0.18
C ALA A 157 13.50 24.43 0.71
N GLU A 158 12.75 23.40 0.26
CA GLU A 158 11.59 22.84 0.93
C GLU A 158 11.88 21.43 1.45
N VAL A 159 11.17 21.04 2.53
CA VAL A 159 11.19 19.69 3.09
C VAL A 159 9.80 19.09 2.94
N SER A 160 9.71 17.90 2.39
CA SER A 160 8.49 17.10 2.32
C SER A 160 8.67 15.79 3.08
N LEU A 161 7.59 15.26 3.64
CA LEU A 161 7.59 13.95 4.28
C LEU A 161 7.03 12.88 3.35
N ASP A 162 7.71 11.73 3.32
CA ASP A 162 7.18 10.47 2.82
C ASP A 162 6.94 9.58 4.04
N ILE A 163 5.67 9.33 4.35
CA ILE A 163 5.24 8.65 5.57
C ILE A 163 4.74 7.26 5.18
N SER A 164 5.39 6.23 5.69
CA SER A 164 5.00 4.85 5.46
C SER A 164 3.59 4.58 6.01
N PRO A 165 2.73 3.86 5.26
CA PRO A 165 1.39 3.54 5.70
C PRO A 165 1.36 2.68 6.95
N VAL A 166 0.21 2.69 7.64
CA VAL A 166 -0.13 1.76 8.73
C VAL A 166 -1.14 0.75 8.20
N PHE A 167 -1.00 -0.50 8.62
CA PHE A 167 -1.87 -1.60 8.24
C PHE A 167 -2.54 -2.20 9.47
N ILE A 168 -3.87 -2.33 9.41
CA ILE A 168 -4.70 -2.89 10.48
C ILE A 168 -5.45 -4.09 9.91
N TYR A 169 -5.14 -5.28 10.42
CA TYR A 169 -5.92 -6.50 10.15
C TYR A 169 -7.16 -6.52 11.01
N GLY A 170 -8.22 -7.11 10.49
CA GLY A 170 -9.44 -7.43 11.22
C GLY A 170 -10.33 -8.40 10.46
N ARG A 171 -11.50 -8.65 11.01
CA ARG A 171 -12.59 -9.36 10.33
C ARG A 171 -13.85 -8.48 10.37
N TYR A 172 -14.66 -8.55 9.31
CA TYR A 172 -15.91 -7.80 9.28
C TYR A 172 -17.10 -8.69 8.97
N ASN A 173 -18.23 -8.37 9.58
CA ASN A 173 -19.54 -8.83 9.18
C ASN A 173 -20.23 -7.73 8.37
N LYS A 174 -20.85 -8.09 7.24
CA LYS A 174 -21.72 -7.20 6.47
C LYS A 174 -23.17 -7.56 6.74
N LEU A 175 -23.90 -6.66 7.38
CA LEU A 175 -25.27 -6.89 7.88
C LEU A 175 -26.35 -6.27 6.97
N SER A 176 -25.93 -5.53 5.93
CA SER A 176 -26.81 -4.90 4.97
C SER A 176 -26.62 -5.45 3.55
N ARG A 177 -27.72 -5.63 2.81
CA ARG A 177 -27.76 -6.03 1.40
C ARG A 177 -27.68 -4.82 0.43
N GLU A 178 -27.51 -3.62 0.96
CA GLU A 178 -27.52 -2.36 0.18
C GLU A 178 -26.15 -1.72 0.03
N ILE A 179 -25.14 -2.16 0.79
CA ILE A 179 -23.80 -1.60 0.75
C ILE A 179 -22.80 -2.55 0.09
N PRO A 180 -21.85 -2.04 -0.70
CA PRO A 180 -20.73 -2.81 -1.22
C PRO A 180 -19.63 -2.98 -0.16
N GLN A 181 -18.69 -3.91 -0.40
CA GLN A 181 -17.50 -4.06 0.43
C GLN A 181 -16.61 -2.81 0.37
N THR A 182 -16.37 -2.28 -0.83
CA THR A 182 -15.49 -1.13 -1.06
C THR A 182 -16.23 -0.01 -1.77
N VAL A 183 -15.68 1.19 -1.74
CA VAL A 183 -16.22 2.36 -2.45
C VAL A 183 -16.36 2.08 -3.94
N TRP A 184 -17.53 2.39 -4.52
CA TRP A 184 -17.74 2.35 -5.95
C TRP A 184 -17.91 3.77 -6.49
N PRO A 185 -16.91 4.27 -7.25
CA PRO A 185 -17.04 5.57 -7.91
C PRO A 185 -18.23 5.61 -8.86
N CYS A 186 -18.86 6.76 -8.96
CA CYS A 186 -19.94 6.98 -9.92
C CYS A 186 -19.44 6.73 -11.35
N ARG A 187 -20.17 5.90 -12.11
CA ARG A 187 -19.78 5.50 -13.48
C ARG A 187 -19.76 6.67 -14.48
N VAL A 188 -20.42 7.79 -14.15
CA VAL A 188 -20.52 8.95 -15.04
C VAL A 188 -19.42 9.96 -14.77
N CYS A 189 -19.17 10.30 -13.50
CA CYS A 189 -18.21 11.35 -13.13
C CYS A 189 -16.89 10.81 -12.54
N HIS A 190 -16.76 9.49 -12.38
CA HIS A 190 -15.57 8.83 -11.88
C HIS A 190 -15.04 9.43 -10.56
N GLY A 191 -15.97 9.72 -9.63
CA GLY A 191 -15.65 10.26 -8.31
C GLY A 191 -15.70 11.79 -8.20
N LYS A 192 -15.83 12.53 -9.31
CA LYS A 192 -15.80 14.01 -9.30
C LYS A 192 -17.08 14.69 -8.77
N GLY A 193 -18.17 13.94 -8.64
CA GLY A 193 -19.50 14.47 -8.36
C GLY A 193 -20.24 14.92 -9.61
N CYS A 194 -21.51 14.56 -9.73
CA CYS A 194 -22.40 14.98 -10.83
C CYS A 194 -23.87 14.88 -10.40
N PRO A 195 -24.82 15.40 -11.19
CA PRO A 195 -26.25 15.30 -10.87
C PRO A 195 -26.75 13.87 -10.66
N ARG A 196 -26.20 12.88 -11.40
CA ARG A 196 -26.60 11.47 -11.28
C ARG A 196 -26.29 10.87 -9.91
N CYS A 197 -25.20 11.28 -9.28
CA CYS A 197 -24.81 10.82 -7.95
C CYS A 197 -25.09 11.87 -6.86
N ASN A 198 -25.91 12.87 -7.13
CA ASN A 198 -26.21 13.97 -6.22
C ASN A 198 -24.96 14.64 -5.63
N GLY A 199 -23.92 14.79 -6.44
CA GLY A 199 -22.67 15.42 -6.04
C GLY A 199 -21.70 14.53 -5.24
N THR A 200 -22.11 13.32 -4.81
CA THR A 200 -21.31 12.45 -3.94
C THR A 200 -20.10 11.79 -4.62
N GLY A 201 -20.11 11.72 -5.95
CA GLY A 201 -19.08 10.98 -6.69
C GLY A 201 -19.19 9.45 -6.58
N LYS A 202 -20.14 8.91 -5.80
CA LYS A 202 -20.28 7.49 -5.46
C LYS A 202 -21.57 6.89 -6.01
N MET A 203 -21.59 5.55 -6.19
CA MET A 203 -22.79 4.82 -6.59
C MET A 203 -23.67 4.41 -5.41
N TYR A 204 -23.05 4.22 -4.24
CA TYR A 204 -23.71 3.83 -2.98
C TYR A 204 -23.38 4.86 -1.92
N GLN A 205 -24.26 5.03 -0.95
CA GLN A 205 -24.11 6.03 0.10
C GLN A 205 -22.86 5.79 0.95
N THR A 206 -22.64 4.53 1.30
CA THR A 206 -21.47 4.08 2.07
C THR A 206 -21.04 2.67 1.64
N SER A 207 -19.99 2.14 2.26
CA SER A 207 -19.43 0.81 2.05
C SER A 207 -18.83 0.27 3.34
N VAL A 208 -18.61 -1.05 3.44
CA VAL A 208 -17.87 -1.64 4.58
C VAL A 208 -16.53 -0.94 4.79
N GLN A 209 -15.83 -0.61 3.72
CA GLN A 209 -14.57 0.14 3.78
C GLN A 209 -14.74 1.50 4.47
N GLU A 210 -15.77 2.27 4.14
CA GLU A 210 -15.96 3.64 4.63
C GLU A 210 -16.43 3.69 6.08
N GLU A 211 -17.22 2.71 6.52
CA GLU A 211 -17.73 2.63 7.90
C GLU A 211 -16.59 2.58 8.94
N ILE A 212 -15.50 1.91 8.64
CA ILE A 212 -14.31 1.88 9.52
C ILE A 212 -13.22 2.84 9.05
N GLY A 213 -13.00 2.97 7.74
CA GLY A 213 -11.88 3.70 7.17
C GLY A 213 -11.93 5.20 7.47
N ASN A 214 -13.12 5.82 7.42
CA ASN A 214 -13.28 7.24 7.75
C ASN A 214 -12.97 7.54 9.22
N ILE A 215 -13.35 6.65 10.13
CA ILE A 215 -13.06 6.78 11.56
C ILE A 215 -11.55 6.63 11.79
N ALA A 216 -10.92 5.65 11.15
CA ALA A 216 -9.49 5.44 11.25
C ALA A 216 -8.68 6.61 10.68
N LEU A 217 -9.14 7.26 9.60
CA LEU A 217 -8.53 8.50 9.08
C LEU A 217 -8.66 9.66 10.06
N GLU A 218 -9.83 9.83 10.66
CA GLU A 218 -10.03 10.86 11.69
C GLU A 218 -9.07 10.67 12.86
N MET A 219 -8.93 9.45 13.37
CA MET A 219 -8.06 9.11 14.49
C MET A 219 -6.57 9.24 14.16
N SER A 220 -6.18 8.82 12.96
CA SER A 220 -4.76 8.82 12.54
C SER A 220 -4.29 10.14 11.91
N GLY A 221 -5.21 11.02 11.50
CA GLY A 221 -4.89 12.19 10.69
C GLY A 221 -4.29 11.83 9.32
N GLY A 222 -4.56 10.63 8.83
CA GLY A 222 -4.10 10.12 7.54
C GLY A 222 -4.79 10.78 6.35
N LYS A 223 -4.32 10.49 5.14
CA LYS A 223 -4.81 11.12 3.91
C LYS A 223 -5.89 10.30 3.21
N GLU A 224 -5.67 9.01 3.06
CA GLU A 224 -6.55 8.07 2.37
C GLU A 224 -6.55 6.72 3.08
N HIS A 225 -7.60 5.93 2.86
CA HIS A 225 -7.66 4.56 3.33
C HIS A 225 -7.94 3.59 2.17
N PHE A 226 -7.31 2.41 2.21
CA PHE A 226 -7.52 1.33 1.26
C PHE A 226 -7.94 0.06 1.98
N PHE A 227 -8.82 -0.72 1.35
CA PHE A 227 -9.39 -1.92 1.96
C PHE A 227 -9.03 -3.17 1.15
N HIS A 228 -8.37 -4.10 1.78
CA HIS A 228 -7.86 -5.34 1.18
C HIS A 228 -8.59 -6.53 1.80
N GLY A 229 -9.68 -6.99 1.17
CA GLY A 229 -10.48 -8.12 1.67
C GLY A 229 -9.97 -9.47 1.17
N MET A 230 -10.17 -10.54 1.98
CA MET A 230 -9.99 -11.93 1.58
C MET A 230 -11.18 -12.38 0.70
N GLY A 231 -11.10 -12.01 -0.58
CA GLY A 231 -12.20 -12.13 -1.51
C GLY A 231 -13.29 -11.07 -1.29
N ARG A 232 -14.41 -11.25 -1.97
CA ARG A 232 -15.51 -10.27 -1.99
C ARG A 232 -16.84 -10.98 -2.16
N GLU A 233 -17.88 -10.48 -1.51
CA GLU A 233 -19.26 -10.86 -1.74
C GLU A 233 -19.97 -9.91 -2.70
N ASP A 234 -21.12 -10.34 -3.25
CA ASP A 234 -22.04 -9.48 -3.99
C ASP A 234 -22.73 -8.48 -3.01
N ILE A 235 -23.22 -7.37 -3.52
CA ILE A 235 -23.84 -6.30 -2.71
C ILE A 235 -25.04 -6.84 -1.93
N ASP A 236 -25.86 -7.67 -2.61
CA ASP A 236 -27.07 -8.29 -2.08
C ASP A 236 -26.81 -9.51 -1.16
N ALA A 237 -25.55 -9.85 -0.92
CA ALA A 237 -25.17 -10.93 -0.01
C ALA A 237 -24.75 -10.39 1.35
N LEU A 238 -25.17 -11.02 2.45
CA LEU A 238 -24.62 -10.77 3.77
C LEU A 238 -23.29 -11.52 3.95
N CYS A 239 -22.48 -11.07 4.89
CA CYS A 239 -21.28 -11.76 5.35
C CYS A 239 -21.36 -11.93 6.87
N LEU A 240 -21.59 -13.14 7.33
CA LEU A 240 -21.94 -13.47 8.70
C LEU A 240 -20.86 -14.36 9.37
N GLY A 241 -21.21 -15.00 10.49
CA GLY A 241 -20.34 -15.89 11.26
C GLY A 241 -19.13 -15.14 11.83
N GLU A 242 -17.94 -15.73 11.75
CA GLU A 242 -16.68 -15.12 12.20
C GLU A 242 -16.22 -13.92 11.35
N GLY A 243 -17.02 -13.52 10.37
CA GLY A 243 -16.72 -12.41 9.48
C GLY A 243 -15.65 -12.72 8.44
N ARG A 244 -15.41 -11.78 7.53
CA ARG A 244 -14.39 -11.87 6.47
C ARG A 244 -13.11 -11.17 6.88
N PRO A 245 -11.94 -11.82 6.75
CA PRO A 245 -10.65 -11.17 6.95
C PRO A 245 -10.42 -9.99 6.00
N PHE A 246 -9.83 -8.93 6.54
CA PHE A 246 -9.39 -7.77 5.76
C PHE A 246 -8.13 -7.15 6.34
N VAL A 247 -7.47 -6.32 5.55
CA VAL A 247 -6.46 -5.36 6.01
C VAL A 247 -6.90 -3.97 5.58
N LEU A 248 -6.99 -3.04 6.52
CA LEU A 248 -7.16 -1.62 6.28
C LEU A 248 -5.79 -0.96 6.22
N GLU A 249 -5.48 -0.29 5.11
CA GLU A 249 -4.27 0.49 4.92
C GLU A 249 -4.61 1.97 5.08
N LEU A 250 -3.87 2.68 5.94
CA LEU A 250 -3.96 4.13 6.15
C LEU A 250 -2.73 4.79 5.56
N SER A 251 -2.89 5.63 4.55
CA SER A 251 -1.79 6.35 3.93
C SER A 251 -1.45 7.63 4.69
N GLU A 252 -0.16 7.95 4.76
CA GLU A 252 0.38 9.16 5.37
C GLU A 252 -0.20 9.45 6.77
N PRO A 253 -0.26 8.47 7.71
CA PRO A 253 -0.80 8.70 9.05
C PRO A 253 0.10 9.63 9.85
N ARG A 254 -0.49 10.60 10.55
CA ARG A 254 0.23 11.48 11.49
C ARG A 254 0.36 10.86 12.87
N ILE A 255 -0.61 10.06 13.26
CA ILE A 255 -0.65 9.23 14.46
C ILE A 255 -0.67 7.78 13.99
N ARG A 256 0.30 6.98 14.44
CA ARG A 256 0.46 5.58 14.01
C ARG A 256 -0.14 4.60 14.99
N ASP A 257 -0.03 4.90 16.28
CA ASP A 257 -0.53 4.08 17.39
C ASP A 257 -1.91 4.56 17.83
N ILE A 258 -2.90 4.40 16.92
CA ILE A 258 -4.29 4.71 17.24
C ILE A 258 -4.89 3.63 18.14
N ASP A 259 -5.79 4.01 19.04
CA ASP A 259 -6.51 3.06 19.90
C ASP A 259 -7.46 2.18 19.07
N LEU A 260 -7.10 0.90 18.89
CA LEU A 260 -7.88 -0.06 18.08
C LEU A 260 -9.17 -0.48 18.77
N ASP A 261 -9.23 -0.48 20.10
CA ASP A 261 -10.47 -0.79 20.85
C ASP A 261 -11.48 0.37 20.68
N GLU A 262 -11.01 1.61 20.69
CA GLU A 262 -11.85 2.78 20.39
C GLU A 262 -12.30 2.74 18.92
N LEU A 263 -11.42 2.43 17.98
CA LEU A 263 -11.75 2.29 16.56
C LEU A 263 -12.86 1.24 16.35
N GLU A 264 -12.69 0.07 16.94
CA GLU A 264 -13.67 -1.04 16.87
C GLU A 264 -15.00 -0.61 17.50
N ALA A 265 -14.98 -0.02 18.68
CA ALA A 265 -16.19 0.44 19.36
C ALA A 265 -16.93 1.54 18.58
N ARG A 266 -16.22 2.47 17.95
CA ARG A 266 -16.82 3.52 17.12
C ARG A 266 -17.39 2.97 15.83
N ALA A 267 -16.67 2.10 15.13
CA ALA A 267 -17.12 1.49 13.88
C ALA A 267 -18.33 0.58 14.09
N ASN A 268 -18.39 -0.14 15.21
CA ASN A 268 -19.48 -1.06 15.55
C ASN A 268 -20.77 -0.35 16.05
N ARG A 269 -20.81 1.00 16.05
CA ARG A 269 -22.08 1.74 16.19
C ARG A 269 -22.93 1.70 14.93
N SER A 270 -22.34 1.32 13.80
CA SER A 270 -23.05 1.12 12.54
C SER A 270 -23.91 -0.15 12.61
N GLU A 271 -25.15 -0.06 12.11
CA GLU A 271 -26.02 -1.24 11.90
C GLU A 271 -25.74 -1.97 10.58
N LEU A 272 -24.86 -1.40 9.72
CA LEU A 272 -24.60 -1.90 8.37
C LEU A 272 -23.46 -2.92 8.32
N ALA A 273 -22.47 -2.76 9.21
CA ALA A 273 -21.29 -3.64 9.31
C ALA A 273 -20.77 -3.67 10.74
N GLN A 274 -20.09 -4.76 11.09
CA GLN A 274 -19.38 -4.92 12.37
C GLN A 274 -17.95 -5.38 12.11
N TYR A 275 -17.03 -5.01 13.00
CA TYR A 275 -15.61 -5.28 12.90
C TYR A 275 -15.10 -5.91 14.17
N HIS A 276 -14.13 -6.86 14.03
CA HIS A 276 -13.63 -7.64 15.15
C HIS A 276 -12.15 -7.96 14.97
N TYR A 277 -11.46 -8.22 16.10
CA TYR A 277 -10.08 -8.71 16.11
C TYR A 277 -9.08 -7.76 15.44
N LEU A 278 -9.28 -6.44 15.62
CA LEU A 278 -8.39 -5.43 15.06
C LEU A 278 -7.01 -5.54 15.68
N ARG A 279 -5.97 -5.53 14.83
CA ARG A 279 -4.57 -5.51 15.26
C ARG A 279 -3.68 -4.91 14.19
N PHE A 280 -2.60 -4.24 14.60
CA PHE A 280 -1.58 -3.80 13.67
C PHE A 280 -0.85 -4.98 13.04
N VAL A 281 -0.52 -4.84 11.77
CA VAL A 281 0.16 -5.90 10.99
C VAL A 281 1.19 -5.27 10.05
N PRO A 282 2.20 -6.04 9.63
CA PRO A 282 3.13 -5.60 8.59
C PRO A 282 2.47 -5.63 7.20
N ARG A 283 3.08 -4.94 6.24
CA ARG A 283 2.59 -4.80 4.85
C ARG A 283 2.36 -6.14 4.14
N GLU A 284 3.15 -7.14 4.47
CA GLU A 284 3.09 -8.50 3.89
C GLU A 284 1.73 -9.16 4.12
N GLU A 285 1.04 -8.78 5.20
CA GLU A 285 -0.30 -9.30 5.51
C GLU A 285 -1.32 -8.94 4.42
N VAL A 286 -1.15 -7.82 3.73
CA VAL A 286 -1.97 -7.44 2.56
C VAL A 286 -1.89 -8.50 1.47
N GLN A 287 -0.66 -8.98 1.19
CA GLN A 287 -0.46 -10.02 0.18
C GLN A 287 -1.06 -11.35 0.63
N ARG A 288 -0.86 -11.75 1.91
CA ARG A 288 -1.43 -12.97 2.48
C ARG A 288 -2.95 -12.98 2.34
N VAL A 289 -3.62 -11.89 2.73
CA VAL A 289 -5.09 -11.77 2.65
C VAL A 289 -5.60 -11.81 1.21
N LYS A 290 -4.92 -11.14 0.27
CA LYS A 290 -5.32 -11.10 -1.15
C LYS A 290 -5.12 -12.43 -1.87
N MET A 291 -4.09 -13.19 -1.53
CA MET A 291 -3.73 -14.44 -2.21
C MET A 291 -4.35 -15.67 -1.56
N ALA A 292 -4.92 -15.57 -0.37
CA ALA A 292 -5.58 -16.67 0.29
C ALA A 292 -6.79 -17.17 -0.50
N THR A 293 -6.92 -18.48 -0.56
CA THR A 293 -8.02 -19.18 -1.27
C THR A 293 -8.80 -20.10 -0.33
N PRO A 294 -9.36 -19.56 0.78
CA PRO A 294 -10.09 -20.37 1.74
C PRO A 294 -11.35 -20.96 1.14
N THR A 295 -11.78 -22.11 1.63
CA THR A 295 -13.15 -22.60 1.38
C THR A 295 -14.16 -21.66 2.04
N LYS A 296 -15.37 -21.65 1.53
CA LYS A 296 -16.44 -20.78 2.04
C LYS A 296 -17.72 -21.56 2.21
N THR A 297 -18.39 -21.32 3.32
CA THR A 297 -19.72 -21.87 3.57
C THR A 297 -20.77 -20.79 3.28
N TYR A 298 -21.79 -21.19 2.55
CA TYR A 298 -22.89 -20.32 2.15
C TYR A 298 -24.20 -20.86 2.66
N ARG A 299 -25.13 -19.97 2.99
CA ARG A 299 -26.55 -20.24 3.14
C ARG A 299 -27.29 -19.59 1.99
N VAL A 300 -28.10 -20.35 1.30
CA VAL A 300 -28.77 -19.97 0.08
C VAL A 300 -30.25 -20.27 0.16
N LYS A 301 -31.10 -19.27 0.03
CA LYS A 301 -32.54 -19.45 -0.12
C LYS A 301 -32.85 -19.61 -1.59
N VAL A 302 -33.48 -20.72 -1.90
CA VAL A 302 -33.77 -21.16 -3.29
C VAL A 302 -35.27 -21.18 -3.51
N LYS A 303 -35.69 -20.67 -4.69
CA LYS A 303 -37.03 -20.76 -5.23
C LYS A 303 -37.02 -21.69 -6.43
N ALA A 304 -37.85 -22.72 -6.42
CA ALA A 304 -38.13 -23.60 -7.56
C ALA A 304 -39.31 -23.09 -8.39
N GLU A 305 -39.34 -23.38 -9.68
CA GLU A 305 -40.42 -22.99 -10.58
C GLU A 305 -41.72 -23.82 -10.38
N SER A 306 -41.63 -24.94 -9.68
CA SER A 306 -42.76 -25.81 -9.35
C SER A 306 -42.61 -26.43 -7.96
N LYS A 307 -43.70 -27.10 -7.49
CA LYS A 307 -43.64 -27.78 -6.21
C LYS A 307 -42.57 -28.87 -6.18
N VAL A 308 -41.81 -28.88 -5.10
CA VAL A 308 -40.69 -29.82 -4.87
C VAL A 308 -41.10 -30.98 -3.93
N ASN A 309 -40.55 -32.15 -4.19
CA ASN A 309 -40.61 -33.25 -3.26
C ASN A 309 -39.43 -33.13 -2.27
N LYS A 310 -39.74 -33.24 -0.96
CA LYS A 310 -38.76 -33.09 0.11
C LYS A 310 -37.59 -34.09 0.00
N GLU A 311 -37.89 -35.35 -0.30
CA GLU A 311 -36.87 -36.39 -0.42
C GLU A 311 -36.00 -36.14 -1.69
N ALA A 312 -36.60 -35.69 -2.78
CA ALA A 312 -35.87 -35.35 -4.00
C ALA A 312 -34.87 -34.21 -3.76
N VAL A 313 -35.27 -33.13 -3.03
CA VAL A 313 -34.37 -32.03 -2.68
C VAL A 313 -33.20 -32.50 -1.82
N ILE A 314 -33.46 -33.32 -0.79
CA ILE A 314 -32.42 -33.86 0.09
C ILE A 314 -31.46 -34.78 -0.68
N ASN A 315 -31.98 -35.63 -1.57
CA ASN A 315 -31.17 -36.57 -2.37
C ASN A 315 -30.29 -35.78 -3.38
N SER A 316 -30.88 -34.77 -4.05
CA SER A 316 -30.12 -33.89 -4.95
C SER A 316 -29.01 -33.13 -4.20
N ALA A 317 -29.31 -32.59 -3.02
CA ALA A 317 -28.27 -31.94 -2.20
C ALA A 317 -27.14 -32.90 -1.83
N SER A 318 -27.50 -34.11 -1.39
CA SER A 318 -26.53 -35.13 -0.95
C SER A 318 -25.63 -35.64 -2.07
N SER A 319 -26.07 -35.54 -3.33
CA SER A 319 -25.30 -35.97 -4.51
C SER A 319 -24.06 -35.07 -4.76
N PHE A 320 -24.06 -33.84 -4.23
CA PHE A 320 -22.97 -32.87 -4.41
C PHE A 320 -21.92 -32.95 -3.29
N LYS A 321 -21.36 -34.11 -3.05
CA LYS A 321 -20.23 -34.28 -2.12
C LYS A 321 -18.93 -34.47 -2.86
N ASN A 322 -17.99 -33.52 -2.72
CA ASN A 322 -16.72 -33.48 -3.42
C ASN A 322 -16.89 -33.55 -4.96
N ILE A 323 -17.84 -32.79 -5.48
CA ILE A 323 -18.13 -32.73 -6.91
C ILE A 323 -17.42 -31.53 -7.54
N CYS A 324 -16.66 -31.81 -8.60
CA CYS A 324 -16.04 -30.78 -9.42
C CYS A 324 -17.06 -30.23 -10.43
N LEU A 325 -17.20 -28.90 -10.47
CA LEU A 325 -18.03 -28.19 -11.43
C LEU A 325 -17.16 -27.59 -12.52
N ASP A 326 -17.63 -27.64 -13.76
CA ASP A 326 -17.16 -26.81 -14.85
C ASP A 326 -18.00 -25.55 -14.89
N GLN A 327 -17.43 -24.42 -14.49
CA GLN A 327 -18.12 -23.13 -14.47
C GLN A 327 -17.52 -22.18 -15.50
N ARG A 328 -18.21 -21.93 -16.58
CA ARG A 328 -17.91 -20.85 -17.52
C ARG A 328 -18.24 -19.51 -16.87
N THR A 329 -17.50 -18.46 -17.23
CA THR A 329 -17.77 -17.11 -16.70
C THR A 329 -19.27 -16.79 -16.80
N PRO A 330 -19.96 -16.45 -15.68
CA PRO A 330 -21.41 -16.21 -15.67
C PRO A 330 -21.82 -15.08 -16.58
N GLN A 331 -22.98 -15.19 -17.23
CA GLN A 331 -23.54 -14.16 -18.10
C GLN A 331 -23.62 -12.80 -17.40
N ARG A 332 -24.05 -12.75 -16.13
CA ARG A 332 -24.16 -11.51 -15.33
C ARG A 332 -22.86 -10.73 -15.14
N VAL A 333 -21.71 -11.37 -15.32
CA VAL A 333 -20.36 -10.74 -15.13
C VAL A 333 -19.49 -10.79 -16.37
N GLU A 334 -19.96 -11.32 -17.49
CA GLU A 334 -19.24 -11.46 -18.76
C GLU A 334 -18.71 -10.12 -19.28
N HIS A 335 -19.45 -9.03 -19.07
CA HIS A 335 -19.07 -7.68 -19.48
C HIS A 335 -17.82 -7.13 -18.77
N ARG A 336 -17.33 -7.78 -17.70
CA ARG A 336 -16.21 -7.31 -16.88
C ARG A 336 -15.17 -8.38 -16.55
N ARG A 337 -15.35 -9.61 -17.04
CA ARG A 337 -14.42 -10.72 -16.80
C ARG A 337 -14.18 -11.50 -18.08
N ALA A 338 -12.96 -12.00 -18.26
CA ALA A 338 -12.63 -12.88 -19.36
C ALA A 338 -13.50 -14.15 -19.34
N ASP A 339 -14.03 -14.53 -20.49
CA ASP A 339 -14.83 -15.75 -20.64
C ASP A 339 -13.93 -16.98 -20.59
N LEU A 340 -13.94 -17.66 -19.47
CA LEU A 340 -13.11 -18.83 -19.16
C LEU A 340 -13.93 -19.87 -18.42
N VAL A 341 -13.64 -21.14 -18.68
CA VAL A 341 -14.15 -22.26 -17.87
C VAL A 341 -13.20 -22.45 -16.67
N ARG A 342 -13.77 -22.53 -15.50
CA ARG A 342 -13.04 -22.75 -14.24
C ARG A 342 -13.59 -23.96 -13.53
N ASN A 343 -12.70 -24.86 -13.13
CA ASN A 343 -13.04 -25.99 -12.28
C ASN A 343 -13.15 -25.50 -10.83
N ARG A 344 -14.25 -25.86 -10.15
CA ARG A 344 -14.50 -25.54 -8.74
C ARG A 344 -15.17 -26.69 -8.06
N THR A 345 -14.75 -27.03 -6.86
CA THR A 345 -15.29 -28.15 -6.10
C THR A 345 -16.37 -27.68 -5.13
N ILE A 346 -17.51 -28.33 -5.17
CA ILE A 346 -18.49 -28.34 -4.08
C ILE A 346 -18.07 -29.42 -3.10
N LEU A 347 -17.74 -29.06 -1.88
CA LEU A 347 -17.29 -29.99 -0.85
C LEU A 347 -18.47 -30.77 -0.27
N TRP A 348 -19.54 -30.07 0.04
CA TRP A 348 -20.80 -30.66 0.49
C TRP A 348 -21.96 -29.69 0.30
N VAL A 349 -23.16 -30.25 0.23
CA VAL A 349 -24.43 -29.49 0.21
C VAL A 349 -25.41 -30.19 1.18
N LYS A 350 -26.14 -29.39 1.95
CA LYS A 350 -27.22 -29.82 2.83
C LYS A 350 -28.46 -28.99 2.53
N ALA A 351 -29.62 -29.62 2.50
CA ALA A 351 -30.90 -28.96 2.32
C ALA A 351 -31.71 -28.95 3.64
N ASP A 352 -32.24 -27.79 3.97
CA ASP A 352 -33.06 -27.56 5.17
C ASP A 352 -34.29 -26.68 4.78
N ASN A 353 -35.23 -26.50 5.70
CA ASN A 353 -36.39 -25.61 5.60
C ASN A 353 -37.18 -25.76 4.30
N ILE A 354 -37.47 -27.03 3.91
CA ILE A 354 -38.11 -27.36 2.64
C ILE A 354 -39.62 -27.14 2.73
N GLY A 355 -40.10 -26.11 1.98
CA GLY A 355 -41.51 -25.79 1.76
C GLY A 355 -42.04 -26.36 0.44
N ASP A 356 -43.14 -25.79 -0.09
CA ASP A 356 -43.79 -26.26 -1.30
C ASP A 356 -42.92 -26.02 -2.55
N ASP A 357 -42.33 -24.83 -2.66
CA ASP A 357 -41.52 -24.40 -3.82
C ASP A 357 -40.29 -23.57 -3.39
N THR A 358 -39.99 -23.52 -2.09
CA THR A 358 -38.81 -22.87 -1.51
C THR A 358 -38.09 -23.82 -0.56
N PHE A 359 -36.76 -23.67 -0.50
CA PHE A 359 -35.91 -24.40 0.44
C PHE A 359 -34.59 -23.66 0.68
N GLU A 360 -33.89 -24.04 1.73
CA GLU A 360 -32.56 -23.52 2.01
C GLU A 360 -31.47 -24.56 1.72
N LEU A 361 -30.39 -24.11 1.09
CA LEU A 361 -29.18 -24.91 0.95
C LEU A 361 -28.07 -24.30 1.80
N THR A 362 -27.44 -25.12 2.59
CA THR A 362 -26.13 -24.80 3.20
C THR A 362 -25.07 -25.60 2.45
N LEU A 363 -24.04 -24.91 1.94
CA LEU A 363 -23.02 -25.58 1.13
C LEU A 363 -21.63 -24.98 1.38
N GLU A 364 -20.61 -25.82 1.30
CA GLU A 364 -19.21 -25.41 1.33
C GLU A 364 -18.56 -25.64 -0.02
N THR A 365 -17.79 -24.65 -0.46
CA THR A 365 -17.16 -24.66 -1.77
C THR A 365 -15.73 -24.14 -1.73
N GLU A 366 -14.94 -24.49 -2.73
CA GLU A 366 -13.69 -23.81 -3.03
C GLU A 366 -13.90 -22.31 -3.30
N SER A 367 -12.84 -21.54 -3.06
CA SER A 367 -12.83 -20.09 -3.34
C SER A 367 -13.06 -19.82 -4.84
N GLY A 368 -13.92 -18.82 -5.11
CA GLY A 368 -14.21 -18.39 -6.47
C GLY A 368 -15.31 -19.18 -7.18
N THR A 369 -16.02 -20.08 -6.47
CA THR A 369 -17.22 -20.73 -6.97
C THR A 369 -18.36 -19.74 -7.12
N TYR A 370 -19.07 -19.80 -8.23
CA TYR A 370 -20.26 -19.00 -8.50
C TYR A 370 -21.50 -19.77 -8.02
N VAL A 371 -21.91 -19.50 -6.79
CA VAL A 371 -22.96 -20.27 -6.10
C VAL A 371 -24.34 -20.05 -6.73
N LYS A 372 -24.67 -18.85 -7.20
CA LYS A 372 -25.94 -18.55 -7.89
C LYS A 372 -26.07 -19.41 -9.15
N GLU A 373 -24.98 -19.54 -9.90
CA GLU A 373 -24.90 -20.30 -11.14
C GLU A 373 -24.85 -21.82 -10.88
N PHE A 374 -24.26 -22.25 -9.75
CA PHE A 374 -24.36 -23.65 -9.31
C PHE A 374 -25.83 -24.05 -9.08
N VAL A 375 -26.63 -23.17 -8.52
CA VAL A 375 -28.06 -23.46 -8.29
C VAL A 375 -28.86 -23.45 -9.60
N SER A 376 -28.66 -22.44 -10.46
CA SER A 376 -29.50 -22.23 -11.65
C SER A 376 -29.02 -22.96 -12.92
N GLY A 377 -27.73 -23.34 -12.98
CA GLY A 377 -27.10 -23.88 -14.18
C GLY A 377 -26.64 -22.83 -15.19
N ASP A 378 -27.09 -21.57 -15.10
CA ASP A 378 -26.73 -20.44 -15.99
C ASP A 378 -26.79 -20.85 -17.49
N GLU A 379 -27.94 -21.41 -17.90
CA GLU A 379 -28.20 -21.89 -19.26
C GLU A 379 -27.17 -22.93 -19.76
N GLY A 380 -26.71 -23.81 -18.87
CA GLY A 380 -25.73 -24.86 -19.18
C GLY A 380 -24.26 -24.41 -19.07
N ARG A 381 -23.99 -23.17 -18.64
CA ARG A 381 -22.62 -22.66 -18.41
C ARG A 381 -22.00 -23.20 -17.12
N THR A 382 -22.80 -23.79 -16.22
CA THR A 382 -22.33 -24.49 -15.03
C THR A 382 -22.83 -25.93 -15.02
N GLN A 383 -21.89 -26.89 -15.00
CA GLN A 383 -22.21 -28.30 -14.98
C GLN A 383 -21.26 -29.09 -14.08
N PRO A 384 -21.77 -30.08 -13.30
CA PRO A 384 -23.21 -30.28 -13.01
C PRO A 384 -23.77 -29.13 -12.17
N ASN A 385 -25.09 -28.97 -12.13
CA ASN A 385 -25.79 -27.96 -11.35
C ASN A 385 -26.96 -28.53 -10.57
N PHE A 386 -27.48 -27.76 -9.62
CA PHE A 386 -28.53 -28.21 -8.70
C PHE A 386 -29.90 -28.34 -9.41
N SER A 387 -30.26 -27.45 -10.32
CA SER A 387 -31.49 -27.51 -11.09
C SER A 387 -31.62 -28.79 -11.88
N ASP A 388 -30.58 -29.19 -12.60
CA ASP A 388 -30.56 -30.43 -13.38
C ASP A 388 -30.66 -31.66 -12.47
N ALA A 389 -29.95 -31.68 -11.34
CA ALA A 389 -29.99 -32.77 -10.39
C ALA A 389 -31.38 -32.96 -9.73
N LEU A 390 -32.09 -31.84 -9.52
CA LEU A 390 -33.48 -31.86 -8.99
C LEU A 390 -34.51 -32.13 -10.07
N GLY A 391 -34.18 -31.86 -11.35
CA GLY A 391 -35.12 -31.93 -12.49
C GLY A 391 -36.14 -30.79 -12.48
N ILE A 392 -35.91 -29.70 -11.75
CA ILE A 392 -36.76 -28.53 -11.64
C ILE A 392 -35.87 -27.29 -11.68
N GLN A 393 -36.19 -26.32 -12.52
CA GLN A 393 -35.44 -25.08 -12.58
C GLN A 393 -35.54 -24.32 -11.26
N CYS A 394 -34.39 -23.91 -10.73
CA CYS A 394 -34.24 -23.23 -9.46
C CYS A 394 -33.54 -21.89 -9.62
N LYS A 395 -33.89 -20.95 -8.75
CA LYS A 395 -33.29 -19.61 -8.69
C LYS A 395 -32.94 -19.26 -7.25
N VAL A 396 -31.80 -18.59 -7.06
CA VAL A 396 -31.41 -18.05 -5.77
C VAL A 396 -32.17 -16.77 -5.48
N GLU A 397 -32.89 -16.72 -4.35
CA GLU A 397 -33.53 -15.51 -3.82
C GLU A 397 -32.57 -14.74 -2.92
N GLU A 398 -31.90 -15.43 -1.99
CA GLU A 398 -30.94 -14.85 -1.04
C GLU A 398 -29.69 -15.72 -0.97
N LEU A 399 -28.53 -15.07 -0.79
CA LEU A 399 -27.25 -15.73 -0.62
C LEU A 399 -26.45 -15.03 0.46
N ASP A 400 -26.03 -15.78 1.47
CA ASP A 400 -25.23 -15.29 2.57
C ASP A 400 -23.94 -16.11 2.70
N VAL A 401 -22.82 -15.42 2.95
CA VAL A 401 -21.57 -16.06 3.36
C VAL A 401 -21.65 -16.23 4.86
N ILE A 402 -21.63 -17.47 5.35
CA ILE A 402 -21.76 -17.77 6.78
C ILE A 402 -20.45 -18.25 7.42
N ALA A 403 -19.46 -18.69 6.63
CA ALA A 403 -18.11 -18.97 7.11
C ALA A 403 -17.07 -18.76 5.99
N ILE A 404 -15.87 -18.39 6.41
CA ILE A 404 -14.65 -18.32 5.57
C ILE A 404 -13.58 -19.10 6.34
N ASN A 405 -13.18 -20.26 5.79
CA ASN A 405 -12.32 -21.23 6.45
C ASN A 405 -10.86 -20.96 6.03
N ASP A 406 -10.23 -19.99 6.68
CA ASP A 406 -8.89 -19.45 6.37
C ASP A 406 -7.79 -19.94 7.33
N GLN A 407 -7.94 -21.15 7.86
CA GLN A 407 -6.96 -21.78 8.77
C GLN A 407 -5.66 -22.16 8.06
#